data_8f662e1a25d3e47803a3f4afc0fb293e
#
_entry.id   8f662e1a25d3e47803a3f4afc0fb293e
#
_cell.length_a   1.000
_cell.length_b   1.000
_cell.length_c   1.000
_cell.angle_alpha   90.00
_cell.angle_beta   90.00
_cell.angle_gamma   90.00
#
_symmetry.space_group_name_H-M   'P 1'
#
loop_
_entity.id
_entity.type
_entity.pdbx_description
1 polymer ?
#
loop_
_entity_poly.entity_id
_entity_poly.type
_entity_poly.pdbx_seq_one_letter_code
_entity_poly.pdbx_strand_id
1 'polypeptide(L)'
;FYLLNILIQMKILLNNHTLHKTLRPFDDIGYVPTMGGIHEGHISLIKKSIKFSKKTIVSIFVNPKQFNNKRDFKSYPSNIKKDLAILKKIHKIDFVYIPKFNDIYKTNDETKIKINKKDKILCAKFRKGHFEGVLDVLDRLTNLIKPKKIFMGKKDYQQLFLVKNFIEKKYKTKVISCKTIRNKNNLALSSRNFLLNKNKLNVLENISKEIFNLKKDIKNS
;
A
#
# COMPACT_ATOMS: atom_id res chain seq x y z
N PHE A 1 26.57 -32.19 7.34
CA PHE A 1 26.00 -30.90 7.85
C PHE A 1 24.75 -30.59 7.05
N TYR A 2 23.59 -31.16 7.44
CA TYR A 2 22.31 -30.74 6.93
C TYR A 2 21.92 -29.45 7.68
N LEU A 3 22.14 -28.29 7.07
CA LEU A 3 21.51 -27.04 7.47
C LEU A 3 20.00 -27.21 7.24
N LEU A 4 19.25 -27.38 8.32
CA LEU A 4 17.80 -27.26 8.32
C LEU A 4 17.46 -25.88 7.76
N ASN A 5 17.05 -25.81 6.50
CA ASN A 5 16.30 -24.70 5.96
C ASN A 5 14.94 -24.68 6.68
N ILE A 6 14.92 -24.05 7.87
CA ILE A 6 13.67 -23.68 8.51
C ILE A 6 13.01 -22.69 7.56
N LEU A 7 12.13 -23.19 6.70
CA LEU A 7 11.23 -22.37 5.93
C LEU A 7 10.48 -21.47 6.92
N ILE A 8 10.94 -20.23 7.07
CA ILE A 8 10.25 -19.23 7.91
C ILE A 8 8.87 -19.07 7.30
N GLN A 9 7.91 -19.76 7.89
CA GLN A 9 6.53 -19.73 7.43
C GLN A 9 5.95 -18.34 7.76
N MET A 10 5.47 -17.63 6.74
CA MET A 10 4.79 -16.33 6.85
C MET A 10 3.67 -16.41 7.91
N LYS A 11 3.79 -15.63 8.98
CA LYS A 11 2.81 -15.61 10.07
C LYS A 11 1.68 -14.64 9.79
N ILE A 12 0.43 -15.08 9.91
CA ILE A 12 -0.76 -14.25 9.75
C ILE A 12 -1.20 -13.73 11.12
N LEU A 13 -1.39 -12.42 11.22
CA LEU A 13 -1.76 -11.69 12.43
C LEU A 13 -3.16 -11.08 12.21
N LEU A 14 -4.12 -11.41 13.06
CA LEU A 14 -5.53 -11.06 12.84
C LEU A 14 -6.06 -10.00 13.81
N ASN A 15 -5.29 -9.59 14.81
CA ASN A 15 -5.68 -8.61 15.81
C ASN A 15 -4.47 -7.91 16.43
N ASN A 16 -4.72 -6.81 17.17
CA ASN A 16 -3.66 -5.99 17.79
C ASN A 16 -2.87 -6.74 18.85
N HIS A 17 -3.49 -7.63 19.62
CA HIS A 17 -2.79 -8.38 20.67
C HIS A 17 -1.70 -9.26 20.06
N THR A 18 -2.05 -10.07 19.07
CA THR A 18 -1.09 -10.94 18.37
C THR A 18 -0.03 -10.12 17.61
N LEU A 19 -0.42 -8.97 17.03
CA LEU A 19 0.50 -8.04 16.37
C LEU A 19 1.57 -7.56 17.35
N HIS A 20 1.17 -6.95 18.47
CA HIS A 20 2.10 -6.41 19.46
C HIS A 20 3.03 -7.48 20.07
N LYS A 21 2.45 -8.63 20.47
CA LYS A 21 3.25 -9.74 21.01
C LYS A 21 4.29 -10.22 19.99
N THR A 22 3.92 -10.30 18.70
CA THR A 22 4.80 -10.81 17.66
C THR A 22 5.88 -9.80 17.25
N LEU A 23 5.55 -8.51 17.17
CA LEU A 23 6.51 -7.50 16.69
C LEU A 23 7.45 -6.97 17.77
N ARG A 24 7.11 -7.14 19.07
CA ARG A 24 7.88 -6.60 20.20
C ARG A 24 9.40 -6.84 20.15
N PRO A 25 9.91 -8.01 19.70
CA PRO A 25 11.36 -8.26 19.68
C PRO A 25 12.10 -7.65 18.47
N PHE A 26 11.41 -6.97 17.56
CA PHE A 26 12.02 -6.49 16.31
C PHE A 26 12.09 -4.97 16.26
N ASP A 27 13.27 -4.45 15.92
CA ASP A 27 13.60 -3.02 15.81
C ASP A 27 13.71 -2.51 14.37
N ASP A 28 13.90 -3.40 13.38
CA ASP A 28 14.03 -3.04 11.96
C ASP A 28 12.95 -3.74 11.12
N ILE A 29 11.75 -3.16 11.19
CA ILE A 29 10.56 -3.63 10.47
C ILE A 29 10.36 -2.75 9.22
N GLY A 30 10.31 -3.39 8.05
CA GLY A 30 9.81 -2.82 6.81
C GLY A 30 8.31 -3.10 6.66
N TYR A 31 7.54 -2.06 6.40
CA TYR A 31 6.08 -2.13 6.28
C TYR A 31 5.60 -1.80 4.87
N VAL A 32 4.72 -2.64 4.33
CA VAL A 32 4.05 -2.44 3.05
C VAL A 32 2.53 -2.38 3.27
N PRO A 33 1.94 -1.18 3.32
CA PRO A 33 0.49 -1.02 3.43
C PRO A 33 -0.20 -1.40 2.13
N THR A 34 -1.24 -2.25 2.19
CA THR A 34 -2.10 -2.59 1.06
C THR A 34 -3.57 -2.65 1.47
N MET A 35 -4.44 -2.52 0.47
CA MET A 35 -5.86 -2.80 0.62
C MET A 35 -6.26 -4.18 0.04
N GLY A 36 -5.29 -5.06 -0.24
CA GLY A 36 -5.51 -6.28 -1.01
C GLY A 36 -5.55 -6.05 -2.52
N GLY A 37 -6.00 -7.06 -3.28
CA GLY A 37 -5.89 -7.06 -4.73
C GLY A 37 -4.41 -7.06 -5.16
N ILE A 38 -3.62 -7.96 -4.56
CA ILE A 38 -2.16 -8.01 -4.73
C ILE A 38 -1.80 -8.25 -6.20
N HIS A 39 -0.88 -7.43 -6.72
CA HIS A 39 -0.33 -7.49 -8.07
C HIS A 39 1.17 -7.18 -8.06
N GLU A 40 1.85 -7.31 -9.21
CA GLU A 40 3.30 -7.12 -9.33
C GLU A 40 3.81 -5.77 -8.79
N GLY A 41 2.99 -4.71 -8.84
CA GLY A 41 3.30 -3.44 -8.18
C GLY A 41 3.50 -3.60 -6.68
N HIS A 42 2.60 -4.29 -5.98
CA HIS A 42 2.74 -4.58 -4.54
C HIS A 42 3.92 -5.54 -4.28
N ILE A 43 4.09 -6.56 -5.13
CA ILE A 43 5.20 -7.52 -5.02
C ILE A 43 6.55 -6.80 -5.09
N SER A 44 6.68 -5.79 -5.95
CA SER A 44 7.91 -4.99 -6.05
C SER A 44 8.23 -4.22 -4.76
N LEU A 45 7.19 -3.68 -4.08
CA LEU A 45 7.36 -3.01 -2.78
C LEU A 45 7.81 -4.00 -1.71
N ILE A 46 7.18 -5.18 -1.68
CA ILE A 46 7.48 -6.26 -0.73
C ILE A 46 8.93 -6.73 -0.92
N LYS A 47 9.34 -7.03 -2.15
CA LYS A 47 10.73 -7.41 -2.46
C LYS A 47 11.73 -6.35 -2.02
N LYS A 48 11.37 -5.07 -2.18
CA LYS A 48 12.21 -3.96 -1.71
C LYS A 48 12.25 -3.90 -0.18
N SER A 49 11.13 -4.14 0.51
CA SER A 49 11.09 -4.24 1.97
C SER A 49 11.99 -5.36 2.49
N ILE A 50 11.88 -6.56 1.90
CA ILE A 50 12.70 -7.72 2.24
C ILE A 50 14.21 -7.42 2.07
N LYS A 51 14.56 -6.66 1.03
CA LYS A 51 15.97 -6.28 0.76
C LYS A 51 16.54 -5.28 1.77
N PHE A 52 15.70 -4.37 2.29
CA PHE A 52 16.17 -3.21 3.07
C PHE A 52 15.73 -3.20 4.54
N SER A 53 15.12 -4.29 5.03
CA SER A 53 14.69 -4.43 6.42
C SER A 53 14.92 -5.85 6.93
N LYS A 54 15.17 -5.98 8.23
CA LYS A 54 15.38 -7.31 8.85
C LYS A 54 14.12 -8.15 8.87
N LYS A 55 12.95 -7.49 9.04
CA LYS A 55 11.63 -8.12 9.03
C LYS A 55 10.68 -7.36 8.12
N THR A 56 9.84 -8.09 7.39
CA THR A 56 8.84 -7.49 6.48
C THR A 56 7.43 -7.86 6.93
N ILE A 57 6.61 -6.82 7.12
CA ILE A 57 5.18 -6.94 7.36
C ILE A 57 4.37 -6.31 6.23
N VAL A 58 3.35 -7.02 5.77
CA VAL A 58 2.37 -6.54 4.79
C VAL A 58 1.02 -6.42 5.49
N SER A 59 0.32 -5.29 5.39
CA SER A 59 -1.08 -5.24 5.82
C SER A 59 -2.04 -5.41 4.65
N ILE A 60 -3.17 -6.06 4.91
CA ILE A 60 -4.32 -6.12 4.01
C ILE A 60 -5.52 -5.54 4.76
N PHE A 61 -5.85 -4.28 4.48
CA PHE A 61 -6.98 -3.59 5.11
C PHE A 61 -7.66 -2.64 4.14
N VAL A 62 -8.89 -2.97 3.73
CA VAL A 62 -9.72 -2.09 2.89
C VAL A 62 -10.34 -1.03 3.81
N ASN A 63 -9.71 0.14 3.87
CA ASN A 63 -10.14 1.22 4.77
C ASN A 63 -11.36 1.96 4.22
N PRO A 64 -12.56 1.84 4.83
CA PRO A 64 -13.76 2.51 4.33
C PRO A 64 -13.67 4.04 4.38
N LYS A 65 -12.92 4.61 5.35
CA LYS A 65 -12.81 6.06 5.55
C LYS A 65 -12.07 6.82 4.44
N GLN A 66 -11.36 6.12 3.56
CA GLN A 66 -10.68 6.76 2.41
C GLN A 66 -11.46 6.69 1.09
N PHE A 67 -12.67 6.12 1.11
CA PHE A 67 -13.52 6.05 -0.08
C PHE A 67 -14.56 7.16 -0.09
N ASN A 68 -14.60 7.94 -1.17
CA ASN A 68 -15.61 8.98 -1.36
C ASN A 68 -16.95 8.40 -1.88
N ASN A 69 -16.91 7.20 -2.46
CA ASN A 69 -18.05 6.56 -3.10
C ASN A 69 -18.26 5.16 -2.52
N LYS A 70 -19.45 4.89 -2.00
CA LYS A 70 -19.85 3.57 -1.47
C LYS A 70 -19.75 2.45 -2.51
N ARG A 71 -19.97 2.76 -3.82
CA ARG A 71 -19.81 1.77 -4.90
C ARG A 71 -18.34 1.37 -5.07
N ASP A 72 -17.41 2.34 -5.09
CA ASP A 72 -15.97 2.07 -5.21
C ASP A 72 -15.47 1.22 -4.03
N PHE A 73 -15.98 1.48 -2.81
CA PHE A 73 -15.68 0.65 -1.65
C PHE A 73 -16.20 -0.79 -1.79
N LYS A 74 -17.48 -0.95 -2.17
CA LYS A 74 -18.10 -2.28 -2.32
C LYS A 74 -17.49 -3.10 -3.45
N SER A 75 -17.08 -2.46 -4.54
CA SER A 75 -16.49 -3.11 -5.72
C SER A 75 -14.95 -3.21 -5.65
N TYR A 76 -14.33 -2.78 -4.56
CA TYR A 76 -12.87 -2.83 -4.47
C TYR A 76 -12.38 -4.28 -4.56
N PRO A 77 -11.46 -4.62 -5.48
CA PRO A 77 -11.07 -5.99 -5.80
C PRO A 77 -10.11 -6.56 -4.75
N SER A 78 -10.63 -6.84 -3.56
CA SER A 78 -9.89 -7.51 -2.48
C SER A 78 -10.43 -8.92 -2.29
N ASN A 79 -9.54 -9.91 -2.32
CA ASN A 79 -9.86 -11.29 -2.00
C ASN A 79 -8.73 -11.86 -1.14
N ILE A 80 -8.97 -11.93 0.16
CA ILE A 80 -7.97 -12.33 1.16
C ILE A 80 -7.36 -13.70 0.84
N LYS A 81 -8.16 -14.69 0.41
CA LYS A 81 -7.66 -16.03 0.08
C LYS A 81 -6.67 -15.98 -1.10
N LYS A 82 -7.03 -15.27 -2.18
CA LYS A 82 -6.15 -15.08 -3.35
C LYS A 82 -4.90 -14.28 -2.97
N ASP A 83 -5.06 -13.20 -2.22
CA ASP A 83 -3.95 -12.35 -1.78
C ASP A 83 -2.95 -13.14 -0.92
N LEU A 84 -3.43 -13.91 0.04
CA LEU A 84 -2.59 -14.79 0.86
C LEU A 84 -1.88 -15.87 0.03
N ALA A 85 -2.57 -16.45 -0.96
CA ALA A 85 -1.94 -17.44 -1.86
C ALA A 85 -0.79 -16.82 -2.67
N ILE A 86 -0.93 -15.57 -3.12
CA ILE A 86 0.14 -14.82 -3.80
C ILE A 86 1.29 -14.53 -2.82
N LEU A 87 0.98 -14.00 -1.63
CA LEU A 87 1.98 -13.63 -0.64
C LEU A 87 2.79 -14.84 -0.14
N LYS A 88 2.15 -16.01 0.03
CA LYS A 88 2.83 -17.26 0.40
C LYS A 88 3.89 -17.70 -0.60
N LYS A 89 3.75 -17.34 -1.88
CA LYS A 89 4.74 -17.64 -2.93
C LYS A 89 5.98 -16.72 -2.86
N ILE A 90 5.91 -15.66 -2.09
CA ILE A 90 7.03 -14.72 -1.91
C ILE A 90 7.82 -15.16 -0.67
N HIS A 91 9.02 -15.70 -0.90
CA HIS A 91 9.89 -16.07 0.21
C HIS A 91 10.31 -14.86 1.03
N LYS A 92 10.50 -15.05 2.35
CA LYS A 92 10.99 -14.04 3.30
C LYS A 92 9.99 -12.91 3.65
N ILE A 93 8.68 -13.08 3.41
CA ILE A 93 7.67 -12.28 4.11
C ILE A 93 7.53 -12.89 5.51
N ASP A 94 7.78 -12.09 6.55
CA ASP A 94 7.69 -12.57 7.93
C ASP A 94 6.24 -12.53 8.42
N PHE A 95 5.52 -11.44 8.15
CA PHE A 95 4.20 -11.18 8.72
C PHE A 95 3.20 -10.64 7.70
N VAL A 96 1.95 -11.09 7.82
CA VAL A 96 0.80 -10.48 7.15
C VAL A 96 -0.21 -10.08 8.22
N TYR A 97 -0.53 -8.80 8.31
CA TYR A 97 -1.51 -8.26 9.25
C TYR A 97 -2.83 -7.97 8.55
N ILE A 98 -3.91 -8.60 9.03
CA ILE A 98 -5.25 -8.48 8.48
C ILE A 98 -6.18 -8.01 9.61
N PRO A 99 -6.18 -6.71 9.93
CA PRO A 99 -7.01 -6.17 11.00
C PRO A 99 -8.48 -6.14 10.61
N LYS A 100 -9.35 -6.23 11.62
CA LYS A 100 -10.75 -5.82 11.52
C LYS A 100 -10.86 -4.30 11.65
N PHE A 101 -12.01 -3.74 11.30
CA PHE A 101 -12.25 -2.30 11.44
C PHE A 101 -12.01 -1.81 12.88
N ASN A 102 -12.51 -2.54 13.88
CA ASN A 102 -12.37 -2.18 15.29
C ASN A 102 -10.92 -2.33 15.85
N ASP A 103 -10.04 -3.04 15.15
CA ASP A 103 -8.62 -3.08 15.48
C ASP A 103 -7.93 -1.74 15.15
N ILE A 104 -8.45 -1.02 14.15
CA ILE A 104 -7.87 0.24 13.65
C ILE A 104 -8.64 1.44 14.22
N TYR A 105 -9.97 1.37 14.28
CA TYR A 105 -10.85 2.44 14.71
C TYR A 105 -11.66 2.02 15.91
N LYS A 106 -11.66 2.84 16.97
CA LYS A 106 -12.60 2.69 18.08
C LYS A 106 -13.98 3.19 17.65
N THR A 107 -15.00 2.75 18.36
CA THR A 107 -16.38 3.27 18.19
C THR A 107 -16.34 4.81 18.34
N ASN A 108 -16.99 5.53 17.43
CA ASN A 108 -17.05 7.01 17.38
C ASN A 108 -15.72 7.74 17.12
N ASP A 109 -14.72 7.06 16.59
CA ASP A 109 -13.43 7.68 16.25
C ASP A 109 -13.56 8.50 14.96
N GLU A 110 -13.57 9.82 15.06
CA GLU A 110 -13.53 10.71 13.91
C GLU A 110 -12.12 10.94 13.42
N THR A 111 -11.97 11.14 12.11
CA THR A 111 -10.69 11.52 11.52
C THR A 111 -10.36 12.97 11.85
N LYS A 112 -9.41 13.19 12.77
CA LYS A 112 -8.95 14.52 13.19
C LYS A 112 -7.90 15.12 12.27
N ILE A 113 -7.35 14.33 11.34
CA ILE A 113 -6.29 14.75 10.43
C ILE A 113 -6.87 15.60 9.30
N LYS A 114 -6.29 16.76 9.10
CA LYS A 114 -6.61 17.68 8.00
C LYS A 114 -5.37 17.91 7.16
N ILE A 115 -5.51 17.89 5.83
CA ILE A 115 -4.45 18.33 4.93
C ILE A 115 -4.45 19.86 4.80
N ASN A 116 -3.27 20.45 4.57
CA ASN A 116 -3.14 21.89 4.42
C ASN A 116 -3.95 22.40 3.21
N LYS A 117 -4.42 23.66 3.28
CA LYS A 117 -5.15 24.28 2.14
C LYS A 117 -4.36 24.25 0.84
N LYS A 118 -3.04 24.51 0.89
CA LYS A 118 -2.14 24.48 -0.27
C LYS A 118 -2.01 23.12 -0.93
N ASP A 119 -2.26 22.02 -0.19
CA ASP A 119 -2.16 20.65 -0.68
C ASP A 119 -3.49 20.13 -1.24
N LYS A 120 -4.59 20.93 -1.15
CA LYS A 120 -5.92 20.62 -1.72
C LYS A 120 -5.99 20.91 -3.22
N ILE A 121 -4.99 20.48 -3.94
CA ILE A 121 -4.83 20.57 -5.40
C ILE A 121 -4.89 19.19 -6.02
N LEU A 122 -4.88 19.09 -7.35
CA LEU A 122 -4.89 17.82 -8.09
C LEU A 122 -6.02 16.88 -7.59
N CYS A 123 -5.67 15.63 -7.26
CA CYS A 123 -6.65 14.65 -6.79
C CYS A 123 -7.36 15.08 -5.49
N ALA A 124 -6.70 15.82 -4.61
CA ALA A 124 -7.28 16.27 -3.34
C ALA A 124 -8.42 17.28 -3.55
N LYS A 125 -8.38 18.04 -4.64
CA LYS A 125 -9.46 18.99 -5.01
C LYS A 125 -10.77 18.23 -5.30
N PHE A 126 -10.68 17.06 -5.93
CA PHE A 126 -11.85 16.31 -6.40
C PHE A 126 -12.25 15.14 -5.48
N ARG A 127 -11.37 14.74 -4.58
CA ARG A 127 -11.58 13.62 -3.67
C ARG A 127 -11.60 14.09 -2.21
N LYS A 128 -12.63 14.84 -1.85
CA LYS A 128 -12.79 15.41 -0.49
C LYS A 128 -12.72 14.29 0.59
N GLY A 129 -11.87 14.47 1.60
CA GLY A 129 -11.69 13.51 2.70
C GLY A 129 -10.86 12.27 2.39
N HIS A 130 -10.53 12.02 1.11
CA HIS A 130 -9.76 10.83 0.71
C HIS A 130 -8.38 10.78 1.35
N PHE A 131 -7.60 11.85 1.22
CA PHE A 131 -6.24 11.87 1.74
C PHE A 131 -6.20 11.97 3.26
N GLU A 132 -7.19 12.66 3.86
CA GLU A 132 -7.38 12.64 5.30
C GLU A 132 -7.60 11.21 5.82
N GLY A 133 -8.45 10.42 5.13
CA GLY A 133 -8.67 9.00 5.44
C GLY A 133 -7.43 8.13 5.22
N VAL A 134 -6.61 8.43 4.19
CA VAL A 134 -5.35 7.72 3.95
C VAL A 134 -4.33 8.03 5.05
N LEU A 135 -4.19 9.31 5.43
CA LEU A 135 -3.27 9.71 6.48
C LEU A 135 -3.69 9.13 7.84
N ASP A 136 -5.00 9.14 8.15
CA ASP A 136 -5.53 8.60 9.40
C ASP A 136 -5.26 7.10 9.54
N VAL A 137 -5.53 6.30 8.51
CA VAL A 137 -5.27 4.86 8.59
C VAL A 137 -3.78 4.56 8.68
N LEU A 138 -2.93 5.28 7.95
CA LEU A 138 -1.49 5.09 8.01
C LEU A 138 -0.88 5.58 9.32
N ASP A 139 -1.43 6.64 9.90
CA ASP A 139 -1.06 7.09 11.25
C ASP A 139 -1.27 5.98 12.29
N ARG A 140 -2.47 5.41 12.32
CA ARG A 140 -2.86 4.34 13.23
C ARG A 140 -2.02 3.07 13.02
N LEU A 141 -1.86 2.64 11.77
CA LEU A 141 -1.06 1.46 11.44
C LEU A 141 0.44 1.69 11.75
N THR A 142 0.97 2.89 11.53
CA THR A 142 2.35 3.23 11.89
C THR A 142 2.53 3.19 13.41
N ASN A 143 1.58 3.71 14.17
CA ASN A 143 1.61 3.66 15.63
C ASN A 143 1.53 2.21 16.18
N LEU A 144 0.73 1.34 15.53
CA LEU A 144 0.57 -0.06 15.93
C LEU A 144 1.80 -0.91 15.57
N ILE A 145 2.34 -0.76 14.37
CA ILE A 145 3.42 -1.59 13.81
C ILE A 145 4.80 -1.05 14.24
N LYS A 146 4.92 0.26 14.40
CA LYS A 146 6.18 0.97 14.69
C LYS A 146 7.30 0.62 13.70
N PRO A 147 7.06 0.71 12.38
CA PRO A 147 8.03 0.31 11.37
C PRO A 147 9.17 1.31 11.29
N LYS A 148 10.37 0.84 10.97
CA LYS A 148 11.52 1.71 10.66
C LYS A 148 11.40 2.31 9.25
N LYS A 149 10.77 1.58 8.32
CA LYS A 149 10.56 1.98 6.94
C LYS A 149 9.17 1.59 6.45
N ILE A 150 8.51 2.49 5.70
CA ILE A 150 7.27 2.21 4.96
C ILE A 150 7.57 2.31 3.47
N PHE A 151 7.21 1.29 2.69
CA PHE A 151 7.46 1.24 1.26
C PHE A 151 6.19 1.57 0.48
N MET A 152 6.24 2.64 -0.35
CA MET A 152 5.10 3.14 -1.11
C MET A 152 5.45 3.41 -2.57
N GLY A 153 4.51 3.17 -3.47
CA GLY A 153 4.69 3.36 -4.90
C GLY A 153 4.55 4.83 -5.35
N LYS A 154 5.39 5.27 -6.28
CA LYS A 154 5.28 6.59 -6.94
C LYS A 154 4.04 6.73 -7.83
N LYS A 155 3.30 5.65 -8.09
CA LYS A 155 2.09 5.68 -8.90
C LYS A 155 1.08 6.69 -8.35
N ASP A 156 0.82 6.67 -7.06
CA ASP A 156 -0.08 7.57 -6.36
C ASP A 156 0.73 8.73 -5.74
N TYR A 157 1.34 9.57 -6.61
CA TYR A 157 2.40 10.51 -6.22
C TYR A 157 1.96 11.52 -5.17
N GLN A 158 0.76 12.11 -5.30
CA GLN A 158 0.26 13.06 -4.30
C GLN A 158 0.04 12.36 -2.94
N GLN A 159 -0.47 11.12 -2.95
CA GLN A 159 -0.58 10.33 -1.72
C GLN A 159 0.80 10.09 -1.08
N LEU A 160 1.78 9.67 -1.87
CA LEU A 160 3.15 9.44 -1.39
C LEU A 160 3.74 10.72 -0.78
N PHE A 161 3.57 11.88 -1.43
CA PHE A 161 4.05 13.16 -0.95
C PHE A 161 3.44 13.53 0.42
N LEU A 162 2.12 13.45 0.53
CA LEU A 162 1.39 13.78 1.76
C LEU A 162 1.75 12.81 2.90
N VAL A 163 1.80 11.52 2.62
CA VAL A 163 2.15 10.50 3.61
C VAL A 163 3.60 10.66 4.08
N LYS A 164 4.54 10.91 3.17
CA LYS A 164 5.94 11.12 3.53
C LYS A 164 6.10 12.31 4.46
N ASN A 165 5.53 13.45 4.11
CA ASN A 165 5.60 14.66 4.92
C ASN A 165 4.93 14.49 6.30
N PHE A 166 3.81 13.76 6.36
CA PHE A 166 3.09 13.53 7.61
C PHE A 166 3.80 12.53 8.52
N ILE A 167 4.15 11.36 7.98
CA ILE A 167 4.74 10.25 8.76
C ILE A 167 6.16 10.59 9.23
N GLU A 168 7.03 11.11 8.34
CA GLU A 168 8.42 11.42 8.70
C GLU A 168 8.52 12.58 9.70
N LYS A 169 7.51 13.47 9.73
CA LYS A 169 7.43 14.54 10.73
C LYS A 169 6.99 14.02 12.11
N LYS A 170 6.09 13.04 12.13
CA LYS A 170 5.47 12.55 13.38
C LYS A 170 6.23 11.38 14.00
N TYR A 171 6.86 10.54 13.18
CA TYR A 171 7.51 9.29 13.59
C TYR A 171 8.97 9.23 13.14
N LYS A 172 9.79 8.43 13.85
CA LYS A 172 11.15 8.06 13.39
C LYS A 172 11.14 7.05 12.22
N THR A 173 10.05 7.02 11.46
CA THR A 173 9.80 6.10 10.34
C THR A 173 10.14 6.79 9.03
N LYS A 174 10.93 6.14 8.16
CA LYS A 174 11.24 6.65 6.81
C LYS A 174 10.25 6.11 5.77
N VAL A 175 9.73 6.98 4.91
CA VAL A 175 8.87 6.59 3.78
C VAL A 175 9.71 6.43 2.52
N ILE A 176 9.86 5.18 2.08
CA ILE A 176 10.69 4.81 0.94
C ILE A 176 9.84 4.82 -0.33
N SER A 177 10.15 5.74 -1.24
CA SER A 177 9.48 5.81 -2.54
C SER A 177 10.00 4.73 -3.50
N CYS A 178 9.09 4.02 -4.17
CA CYS A 178 9.39 2.94 -5.09
C CYS A 178 8.87 3.25 -6.49
N LYS A 179 9.59 2.79 -7.51
CA LYS A 179 9.20 2.99 -8.92
C LYS A 179 7.82 2.40 -9.20
N THR A 180 7.07 3.06 -10.09
CA THR A 180 5.81 2.53 -10.63
C THR A 180 6.12 1.32 -11.52
N ILE A 181 5.47 0.20 -11.24
CA ILE A 181 5.55 -0.99 -12.09
C ILE A 181 4.46 -0.89 -13.16
N ARG A 182 4.83 -1.18 -14.39
CA ARG A 182 3.97 -1.10 -15.58
C ARG A 182 4.00 -2.42 -16.33
N ASN A 183 2.94 -2.69 -17.08
CA ASN A 183 2.94 -3.82 -18.00
C ASN A 183 3.75 -3.50 -19.29
N LYS A 184 3.81 -4.45 -20.23
CA LYS A 184 4.51 -4.30 -21.52
C LYS A 184 4.02 -3.12 -22.39
N ASN A 185 2.79 -2.67 -22.18
CA ASN A 185 2.16 -1.56 -22.89
C ASN A 185 2.21 -0.24 -22.07
N ASN A 186 3.12 -0.12 -21.13
CA ASN A 186 3.33 1.04 -20.26
C ASN A 186 2.16 1.38 -19.32
N LEU A 187 1.10 0.56 -19.25
CA LEU A 187 0.01 0.78 -18.29
C LEU A 187 0.49 0.52 -16.86
N ALA A 188 0.31 1.49 -15.97
CA ALA A 188 0.62 1.34 -14.55
C ALA A 188 -0.27 0.27 -13.91
N LEU A 189 0.34 -0.67 -13.18
CA LEU A 189 -0.41 -1.72 -12.50
C LEU A 189 -1.24 -1.17 -11.34
N SER A 190 -2.48 -1.61 -11.27
CA SER A 190 -3.46 -1.23 -10.23
C SER A 190 -4.40 -2.40 -9.95
N SER A 191 -4.81 -2.55 -8.69
CA SER A 191 -5.86 -3.52 -8.33
C SER A 191 -7.16 -3.27 -9.12
N ARG A 192 -7.48 -2.01 -9.43
CA ARG A 192 -8.66 -1.67 -10.24
C ARG A 192 -8.59 -2.16 -11.68
N ASN A 193 -7.41 -2.52 -12.20
CA ASN A 193 -7.31 -3.12 -13.53
C ASN A 193 -8.05 -4.46 -13.61
N PHE A 194 -8.21 -5.17 -12.48
CA PHE A 194 -9.00 -6.41 -12.40
C PHE A 194 -10.50 -6.23 -12.60
N LEU A 195 -11.00 -4.97 -12.51
CA LEU A 195 -12.41 -4.65 -12.77
C LEU A 195 -12.71 -4.38 -14.26
N LEU A 196 -11.68 -4.34 -15.09
CA LEU A 196 -11.81 -4.00 -16.50
C LEU A 196 -11.95 -5.26 -17.35
N ASN A 197 -12.87 -5.23 -18.30
CA ASN A 197 -12.90 -6.23 -19.35
C ASN A 197 -11.75 -5.99 -20.37
N LYS A 198 -11.51 -6.96 -21.24
CA LYS A 198 -10.42 -6.94 -22.21
C LYS A 198 -10.42 -5.69 -23.09
N ASN A 199 -11.59 -5.25 -23.57
CA ASN A 199 -11.70 -4.08 -24.44
C ASN A 199 -11.29 -2.78 -23.70
N LYS A 200 -11.80 -2.57 -22.48
CA LYS A 200 -11.44 -1.41 -21.66
C LYS A 200 -9.96 -1.42 -21.28
N LEU A 201 -9.40 -2.59 -21.02
CA LEU A 201 -7.97 -2.73 -20.73
C LEU A 201 -7.12 -2.33 -21.93
N ASN A 202 -7.46 -2.81 -23.13
CA ASN A 202 -6.78 -2.44 -24.38
C ASN A 202 -6.82 -0.93 -24.65
N VAL A 203 -7.97 -0.29 -24.43
CA VAL A 203 -8.09 1.18 -24.57
C VAL A 203 -7.13 1.90 -23.61
N LEU A 204 -7.07 1.49 -22.35
CA LEU A 204 -6.16 2.10 -21.38
C LEU A 204 -4.68 1.86 -21.71
N GLU A 205 -4.35 0.69 -22.23
CA GLU A 205 -3.00 0.38 -22.69
C GLU A 205 -2.58 1.26 -23.86
N ASN A 206 -3.45 1.47 -24.84
CA ASN A 206 -3.20 2.36 -25.98
C ASN A 206 -3.00 3.81 -25.51
N ILE A 207 -3.89 4.34 -24.66
CA ILE A 207 -3.74 5.67 -24.06
C ILE A 207 -2.40 5.78 -23.31
N SER A 208 -2.04 4.77 -22.54
CA SER A 208 -0.77 4.77 -21.80
C SER A 208 0.44 4.80 -22.73
N LYS A 209 0.39 4.07 -23.85
CA LYS A 209 1.43 4.05 -24.88
C LYS A 209 1.59 5.42 -25.52
N GLU A 210 0.49 6.06 -25.91
CA GLU A 210 0.52 7.41 -26.50
C GLU A 210 1.08 8.47 -25.54
N ILE A 211 0.67 8.46 -24.27
CA ILE A 211 1.26 9.35 -23.24
C ILE A 211 2.77 9.14 -23.12
N PHE A 212 3.25 7.91 -23.23
CA PHE A 212 4.69 7.62 -23.19
C PHE A 212 5.43 8.11 -24.43
N ASN A 213 4.83 8.02 -25.62
CA ASN A 213 5.38 8.54 -26.84
C ASN A 213 5.50 10.06 -26.78
N LEU A 214 4.42 10.76 -26.47
CA LEU A 214 4.42 12.22 -26.25
C LEU A 214 5.49 12.68 -25.25
N LYS A 215 5.69 11.94 -24.17
CA LYS A 215 6.74 12.26 -23.20
C LYS A 215 8.14 12.13 -23.79
N LYS A 216 8.38 11.21 -24.73
CA LYS A 216 9.67 11.10 -25.42
C LYS A 216 9.88 12.29 -26.35
N ASP A 217 8.85 12.67 -27.10
CA ASP A 217 8.90 13.76 -28.06
C ASP A 217 9.22 15.09 -27.36
N ILE A 218 8.53 15.41 -26.25
CA ILE A 218 8.80 16.60 -25.42
C ILE A 218 10.22 16.63 -24.84
N LYS A 219 10.85 15.46 -24.60
CA LYS A 219 12.23 15.43 -24.10
C LYS A 219 13.30 15.59 -25.17
N ASN A 220 12.93 15.33 -26.41
CA ASN A 220 13.83 15.40 -27.57
C ASN A 220 13.70 16.73 -28.33
N SER A 221 12.72 17.56 -27.95
CA SER A 221 12.53 18.96 -28.37
C SER A 221 13.27 19.92 -27.44
#